data_9d3eb35155fa016148b5d608cb4864d4
#
_entry.id   9d3eb35155fa016148b5d608cb4864d4
#
_cell.length_a   1.000
_cell.length_b   1.000
_cell.length_c   1.000
_cell.angle_alpha   90.00
_cell.angle_beta   90.00
_cell.angle_gamma   90.00
#
_symmetry.space_group_name_H-M   'P 1'
#
loop_
_entity.id
_entity.type
_entity.pdbx_description
1 polymer ?
#
loop_
_entity_poly.entity_id
_entity_poly.type
_entity_poly.pdbx_seq_one_letter_code
_entity_poly.pdbx_strand_id
1 'polypeptide(L)'
;AAGLLAGCGGTGTENGGNIGTPGGESGVPGAAAESGDSSSSGGAAAAGEGTAKDSVVVVMGPTSEPESGFDPAYGWGAGEHVHEPLIQSTLTVTTADLEIAYDLATDMKVSEDGLTWTVDIRDGVAFTDGEPLTAEDVAFTYNTLRDTSSVNDFTMLKEAVAVDSDTVEFHMNRPYSIWPYTMAIVGIVPEHAYGPGYGQHPVGSGRYMLKQWDKGQQVILEANPDYYGEAPKMKQVTILFMEEDAAFAAVMAGQADLAYTAASYGDLTVDGYNLLAFETVDNRGFNLPAIPAGSTDENGVPLGNDFTCDVNVRRAINLAIDREEMIQNVLNGYGTAAYSICDKMPWYNEAAQVTYDPEQAARLLDEAGWVMGTDGIREKDGVKAEFTLMYSAGDSVRQALSEDTANQLRELGIDVTVEGVGWDVAYDRAQSTPMLWGWGAHTPMELYNIYHTAPGGTYAQYSPYFNETVDQYMDEALASSSLEESYELWKKAQWDGETGVTVDGDIPWIWLVNIDHLYWSREGLKVAEQKLHPHGHGWSIVNNVDQWSWE
;
A
#
# COMPACT_ATOMS: atom_id res chain seq x y z
N ALA A 1 14.01 26.77 10.09
CA ALA A 1 13.84 27.31 11.44
C ALA A 1 12.96 26.36 12.25
N ALA A 2 13.58 25.73 13.22
CA ALA A 2 13.09 24.99 14.36
C ALA A 2 11.64 24.43 14.32
N GLY A 3 11.52 23.13 14.12
CA GLY A 3 10.31 22.35 14.37
C GLY A 3 10.42 21.67 15.73
N LEU A 4 9.32 21.53 16.41
CA LEU A 4 9.18 20.86 17.71
C LEU A 4 8.81 19.39 17.50
N LEU A 5 9.68 18.50 17.97
CA LEU A 5 9.33 17.11 18.26
C LEU A 5 8.85 17.02 19.72
N ALA A 6 7.63 16.60 19.94
CA ALA A 6 7.10 16.27 21.25
C ALA A 6 7.28 14.78 21.51
N GLY A 7 8.33 14.42 22.23
CA GLY A 7 8.52 13.10 22.79
C GLY A 7 7.67 12.91 24.05
N CYS A 8 6.88 11.85 24.12
CA CYS A 8 6.26 11.39 25.35
C CYS A 8 7.24 10.53 26.15
N GLY A 9 7.84 11.11 27.19
CA GLY A 9 8.59 10.41 28.22
C GLY A 9 7.64 9.83 29.28
N GLY A 10 7.59 8.52 29.38
CA GLY A 10 6.98 7.81 30.51
C GLY A 10 8.03 7.54 31.59
N THR A 11 7.80 8.06 32.78
CA THR A 11 8.63 7.84 33.98
C THR A 11 8.42 6.43 34.52
N GLY A 12 9.49 5.63 34.52
CA GLY A 12 9.54 4.37 35.23
C GLY A 12 9.72 4.55 36.74
N THR A 13 9.06 3.73 37.52
CA THR A 13 9.45 3.44 38.91
C THR A 13 9.92 2.00 39.00
N GLU A 14 11.15 1.86 39.46
CA GLU A 14 11.79 0.60 39.82
C GLU A 14 11.07 -0.10 40.98
N ASN A 15 10.93 -1.41 40.91
CA ASN A 15 11.11 -2.23 42.11
C ASN A 15 11.59 -3.63 41.72
N GLY A 16 12.71 -4.01 42.27
CA GLY A 16 13.39 -5.26 42.06
C GLY A 16 12.80 -6.40 42.89
N GLY A 17 13.10 -7.61 42.50
CA GLY A 17 12.79 -8.83 43.24
C GLY A 17 13.17 -10.06 42.45
N ASN A 18 14.23 -10.66 42.90
CA ASN A 18 15.04 -11.74 42.35
C ASN A 18 14.46 -13.13 42.70
N ILE A 19 14.94 -14.16 41.97
CA ILE A 19 15.12 -15.58 42.28
C ILE A 19 14.00 -16.59 41.94
N GLY A 20 14.42 -17.60 41.11
CA GLY A 20 14.25 -19.00 41.42
C GLY A 20 13.55 -19.87 40.39
N THR A 21 14.33 -20.53 39.53
CA THR A 21 13.96 -21.88 39.05
C THR A 21 14.26 -22.92 40.15
N PRO A 22 13.48 -23.99 40.23
CA PRO A 22 13.83 -25.23 39.54
C PRO A 22 12.65 -26.12 39.11
N GLY A 23 12.98 -27.04 38.20
CA GLY A 23 12.18 -28.01 37.50
C GLY A 23 11.52 -29.12 38.34
N GLY A 24 10.82 -29.99 37.63
CA GLY A 24 10.29 -31.26 38.15
C GLY A 24 9.01 -31.75 37.49
N GLU A 25 9.18 -32.63 36.58
CA GLU A 25 8.50 -33.87 36.23
C GLU A 25 7.01 -34.14 36.58
N SER A 26 6.35 -34.64 35.55
CA SER A 26 5.49 -35.83 35.46
C SER A 26 4.14 -35.90 36.18
N GLY A 27 3.13 -36.32 35.37
CA GLY A 27 1.98 -37.00 35.95
C GLY A 27 0.66 -36.86 35.12
N VAL A 28 0.48 -37.76 34.14
CA VAL A 28 -0.86 -38.08 33.65
C VAL A 28 -1.53 -39.01 34.65
N PRO A 29 -2.86 -38.87 34.92
CA PRO A 29 -3.73 -39.99 34.63
C PRO A 29 -5.03 -39.61 33.93
N GLY A 30 -5.42 -40.47 33.01
CA GLY A 30 -6.68 -40.43 32.30
C GLY A 30 -7.87 -41.00 33.04
N ALA A 31 -8.98 -41.06 32.34
CA ALA A 31 -10.29 -41.66 32.52
C ALA A 31 -11.39 -40.61 32.82
N ALA A 32 -12.59 -40.64 32.27
CA ALA A 32 -13.34 -41.64 31.54
C ALA A 32 -14.46 -40.91 30.76
N ALA A 33 -14.94 -41.56 29.73
CA ALA A 33 -16.07 -41.14 28.90
C ALA A 33 -17.39 -41.19 29.67
N GLU A 34 -18.26 -40.20 29.40
CA GLU A 34 -19.72 -40.41 29.48
C GLU A 34 -20.37 -39.90 28.18
N SER A 35 -20.98 -40.83 27.49
CA SER A 35 -21.80 -40.67 26.30
C SER A 35 -23.15 -40.06 26.66
N GLY A 36 -23.43 -38.89 26.11
CA GLY A 36 -24.75 -38.26 26.10
C GLY A 36 -25.27 -38.18 24.66
N ASP A 37 -26.10 -39.17 24.33
CA ASP A 37 -26.84 -39.23 23.06
C ASP A 37 -27.95 -38.16 23.08
N SER A 38 -27.93 -37.19 22.19
CA SER A 38 -29.08 -36.37 21.83
C SER A 38 -29.15 -36.19 20.32
N SER A 39 -29.84 -37.15 19.69
CA SER A 39 -30.33 -37.05 18.33
C SER A 39 -31.26 -35.85 18.17
N SER A 40 -30.82 -34.81 17.48
CA SER A 40 -31.71 -33.82 16.86
C SER A 40 -31.70 -34.05 15.35
N SER A 41 -32.79 -34.59 14.85
CA SER A 41 -33.13 -34.74 13.46
C SER A 41 -33.19 -33.35 12.80
N GLY A 42 -32.14 -32.97 12.08
CA GLY A 42 -32.16 -31.83 11.16
C GLY A 42 -32.97 -32.24 9.93
N GLY A 43 -34.15 -31.70 9.78
CA GLY A 43 -34.95 -31.82 8.57
C GLY A 43 -34.20 -31.20 7.38
N ALA A 44 -34.04 -32.00 6.30
CA ALA A 44 -33.65 -31.49 5.02
C ALA A 44 -34.72 -30.49 4.56
N ALA A 45 -34.34 -29.21 4.52
CA ALA A 45 -35.17 -28.20 3.87
C ALA A 45 -35.16 -28.52 2.36
N ALA A 46 -36.34 -28.67 1.81
CA ALA A 46 -36.59 -28.86 0.38
C ALA A 46 -35.96 -27.67 -0.40
N ALA A 47 -35.31 -27.99 -1.51
CA ALA A 47 -34.86 -27.03 -2.48
C ALA A 47 -36.07 -26.19 -2.97
N GLY A 48 -36.22 -24.97 -2.42
CA GLY A 48 -37.11 -23.95 -2.94
C GLY A 48 -36.46 -23.33 -4.19
N GLU A 49 -37.29 -23.01 -5.15
CA GLU A 49 -36.96 -22.33 -6.40
C GLU A 49 -36.02 -21.16 -6.14
N GLY A 50 -34.91 -21.10 -6.90
CA GLY A 50 -33.73 -20.29 -6.64
C GLY A 50 -34.00 -18.80 -6.44
N THR A 51 -33.87 -18.36 -5.20
CA THR A 51 -33.48 -17.00 -4.93
C THR A 51 -32.01 -16.89 -5.31
N ALA A 52 -31.67 -15.95 -6.20
CA ALA A 52 -30.28 -15.69 -6.59
C ALA A 52 -29.45 -15.49 -5.31
N LYS A 53 -28.29 -16.11 -5.24
CA LYS A 53 -27.35 -15.94 -4.13
C LYS A 53 -26.90 -14.48 -4.12
N ASP A 54 -27.09 -13.77 -3.02
CA ASP A 54 -26.79 -12.33 -2.86
C ASP A 54 -25.81 -12.06 -1.71
N SER A 55 -25.03 -13.08 -1.37
CA SER A 55 -24.00 -13.00 -0.33
C SER A 55 -22.68 -13.60 -0.84
N VAL A 56 -21.57 -13.13 -0.27
CA VAL A 56 -20.23 -13.61 -0.59
C VAL A 56 -19.37 -13.72 0.67
N VAL A 57 -18.51 -14.75 0.72
CA VAL A 57 -17.50 -14.96 1.75
C VAL A 57 -16.12 -14.72 1.12
N VAL A 58 -15.43 -13.67 1.59
CA VAL A 58 -14.10 -13.27 1.13
C VAL A 58 -13.09 -13.54 2.23
N VAL A 59 -11.95 -14.16 1.90
CA VAL A 59 -10.84 -14.36 2.83
C VAL A 59 -9.72 -13.39 2.50
N MET A 60 -9.27 -12.65 3.49
CA MET A 60 -8.11 -11.76 3.45
C MET A 60 -7.07 -12.20 4.46
N GLY A 61 -5.82 -11.71 4.33
CA GLY A 61 -4.77 -11.92 5.31
C GLY A 61 -5.09 -11.23 6.65
N PRO A 62 -4.53 -11.72 7.78
CA PRO A 62 -4.78 -11.15 9.10
C PRO A 62 -4.39 -9.67 9.22
N THR A 63 -3.37 -9.25 8.49
CA THR A 63 -2.91 -7.85 8.45
C THR A 63 -3.92 -6.88 7.82
N SER A 64 -4.93 -7.39 7.11
CA SER A 64 -6.03 -6.57 6.57
C SER A 64 -7.07 -6.20 7.63
N GLU A 65 -7.06 -6.79 8.82
CA GLU A 65 -8.00 -6.42 9.88
C GLU A 65 -7.67 -5.01 10.40
N PRO A 66 -8.65 -4.08 10.46
CA PRO A 66 -8.41 -2.74 10.99
C PRO A 66 -8.15 -2.78 12.50
N GLU A 67 -6.93 -2.45 12.94
CA GLU A 67 -6.58 -2.48 14.37
C GLU A 67 -7.43 -1.54 15.22
N SER A 68 -7.68 -0.34 14.71
CA SER A 68 -8.46 0.72 15.37
C SER A 68 -9.92 0.75 14.97
N GLY A 69 -10.37 -0.18 14.11
CA GLY A 69 -11.72 -0.21 13.55
C GLY A 69 -11.87 0.62 12.29
N PHE A 70 -13.12 0.81 11.89
CA PHE A 70 -13.48 1.47 10.63
C PHE A 70 -13.59 2.99 10.79
N ASP A 71 -12.54 3.59 11.32
CA ASP A 71 -12.40 5.04 11.46
C ASP A 71 -11.42 5.56 10.40
N PRO A 72 -11.83 6.51 9.52
CA PRO A 72 -10.96 7.06 8.47
C PRO A 72 -9.70 7.79 8.98
N ALA A 73 -9.64 8.13 10.27
CA ALA A 73 -8.42 8.70 10.88
C ALA A 73 -7.29 7.67 10.99
N TYR A 74 -7.59 6.39 10.86
CA TYR A 74 -6.66 5.28 10.99
C TYR A 74 -6.74 4.37 9.77
N GLY A 75 -5.68 3.62 9.48
CA GLY A 75 -5.65 2.69 8.34
C GLY A 75 -6.55 1.47 8.52
N TRP A 76 -7.02 0.92 7.41
CA TRP A 76 -7.76 -0.33 7.36
C TRP A 76 -6.82 -1.53 7.21
N GLY A 77 -6.06 -1.84 8.23
CA GLY A 77 -5.05 -2.89 8.23
C GLY A 77 -3.63 -2.35 8.30
N ALA A 78 -2.63 -3.22 8.12
CA ALA A 78 -1.22 -2.86 8.13
C ALA A 78 -0.77 -2.29 6.76
N GLY A 79 0.25 -1.43 6.79
CA GLY A 79 0.83 -0.81 5.59
C GLY A 79 -0.03 0.30 5.01
N GLU A 80 0.01 0.44 3.68
CA GLU A 80 -0.65 1.48 2.90
C GLU A 80 -2.14 1.21 2.65
N HIS A 81 -2.81 0.47 3.52
CA HIS A 81 -4.23 0.15 3.37
C HIS A 81 -5.07 1.39 3.62
N VAL A 82 -5.38 2.08 2.55
CA VAL A 82 -6.22 3.27 2.54
C VAL A 82 -7.70 2.90 2.69
N HIS A 83 -8.50 3.89 3.06
CA HIS A 83 -9.95 3.77 3.12
C HIS A 83 -10.55 3.39 1.77
N GLU A 84 -11.48 2.42 1.77
CA GLU A 84 -12.34 2.12 0.62
C GLU A 84 -13.78 2.57 0.95
N PRO A 85 -14.51 3.17 -0.01
CA PRO A 85 -15.81 3.79 0.24
C PRO A 85 -16.94 2.76 0.38
N LEU A 86 -16.79 1.83 1.31
CA LEU A 86 -17.79 0.81 1.62
C LEU A 86 -18.76 1.30 2.70
N ILE A 87 -18.23 1.75 3.85
CA ILE A 87 -19.03 2.20 5.00
C ILE A 87 -19.21 3.72 4.95
N GLN A 88 -18.12 4.47 4.78
CA GLN A 88 -18.17 5.92 4.60
C GLN A 88 -17.93 6.26 3.12
N SER A 89 -18.81 7.03 2.52
CA SER A 89 -18.60 7.58 1.19
C SER A 89 -17.51 8.64 1.17
N THR A 90 -16.88 8.82 0.03
CA THR A 90 -15.83 9.81 -0.23
C THR A 90 -16.35 10.92 -1.17
N LEU A 91 -15.64 12.04 -1.26
CA LEU A 91 -16.03 13.10 -2.21
C LEU A 91 -15.78 12.67 -3.66
N THR A 92 -14.67 12.01 -3.91
CA THR A 92 -14.28 11.47 -5.22
C THR A 92 -13.94 9.98 -5.07
N VAL A 93 -13.79 9.28 -6.18
CA VAL A 93 -13.31 7.89 -6.24
C VAL A 93 -12.31 7.74 -7.37
N THR A 94 -11.41 6.77 -7.23
CA THR A 94 -10.52 6.36 -8.33
C THR A 94 -11.21 5.26 -9.14
N THR A 95 -11.36 5.47 -10.45
CA THR A 95 -11.96 4.52 -11.38
C THR A 95 -11.04 3.34 -11.70
N ALA A 96 -11.52 2.37 -12.50
CA ALA A 96 -10.68 1.26 -12.99
C ALA A 96 -9.50 1.76 -13.84
N ASP A 97 -9.69 2.86 -14.58
CA ASP A 97 -8.64 3.50 -15.40
C ASP A 97 -7.74 4.45 -14.57
N LEU A 98 -7.87 4.45 -13.25
CA LEU A 98 -7.14 5.32 -12.31
C LEU A 98 -7.42 6.83 -12.48
N GLU A 99 -8.51 7.17 -13.14
CA GLU A 99 -9.00 8.54 -13.24
C GLU A 99 -9.83 8.91 -12.00
N ILE A 100 -9.92 10.20 -11.71
CA ILE A 100 -10.78 10.71 -10.64
C ILE A 100 -12.19 10.91 -11.16
N ALA A 101 -13.16 10.30 -10.48
CA ALA A 101 -14.60 10.52 -10.70
C ALA A 101 -15.24 11.09 -9.42
N TYR A 102 -16.39 11.76 -9.60
CA TYR A 102 -17.18 12.28 -8.48
C TYR A 102 -18.02 11.17 -7.83
N ASP A 103 -18.08 11.18 -6.49
CA ASP A 103 -19.00 10.36 -5.70
C ASP A 103 -19.96 11.25 -4.91
N LEU A 104 -19.63 11.69 -3.69
CA LEU A 104 -20.43 12.71 -3.00
C LEU A 104 -20.32 14.08 -3.67
N ALA A 105 -19.16 14.42 -4.22
CA ALA A 105 -19.00 15.64 -5.00
C ALA A 105 -19.84 15.61 -6.27
N THR A 106 -20.34 16.79 -6.70
CA THR A 106 -21.07 17.01 -7.95
C THR A 106 -20.37 18.00 -8.88
N ASP A 107 -19.59 18.92 -8.30
CA ASP A 107 -18.69 19.84 -9.02
C ASP A 107 -17.49 20.19 -8.12
N MET A 108 -16.40 20.56 -8.76
CA MET A 108 -15.17 20.92 -8.06
C MET A 108 -14.39 21.97 -8.85
N LYS A 109 -13.93 23.01 -8.16
CA LYS A 109 -13.16 24.10 -8.73
C LYS A 109 -12.00 24.47 -7.84
N VAL A 110 -10.88 24.84 -8.47
CA VAL A 110 -9.73 25.40 -7.76
C VAL A 110 -9.55 26.88 -8.16
N SER A 111 -9.17 27.71 -7.20
CA SER A 111 -8.86 29.13 -7.43
C SER A 111 -7.58 29.28 -8.30
N GLU A 112 -7.42 30.43 -8.96
CA GLU A 112 -6.26 30.72 -9.82
C GLU A 112 -4.91 30.61 -9.10
N ASP A 113 -4.88 30.86 -7.79
CA ASP A 113 -3.67 30.74 -6.97
C ASP A 113 -3.47 29.31 -6.40
N GLY A 114 -4.38 28.37 -6.70
CA GLY A 114 -4.32 27.00 -6.21
C GLY A 114 -4.59 26.83 -4.70
N LEU A 115 -5.01 27.88 -3.99
CA LEU A 115 -5.12 27.88 -2.53
C LEU A 115 -6.53 27.63 -1.99
N THR A 116 -7.54 27.58 -2.85
CA THR A 116 -8.91 27.26 -2.45
C THR A 116 -9.54 26.29 -3.41
N TRP A 117 -9.97 25.15 -2.90
CA TRP A 117 -10.81 24.20 -3.61
C TRP A 117 -12.25 24.36 -3.16
N THR A 118 -13.16 24.66 -4.07
CA THR A 118 -14.60 24.72 -3.80
C THR A 118 -15.23 23.45 -4.35
N VAL A 119 -15.96 22.73 -3.51
CA VAL A 119 -16.57 21.44 -3.85
C VAL A 119 -18.06 21.50 -3.50
N ASP A 120 -18.90 21.27 -4.51
CA ASP A 120 -20.35 21.12 -4.35
C ASP A 120 -20.65 19.63 -4.11
N ILE A 121 -21.52 19.32 -3.15
CA ILE A 121 -21.88 17.95 -2.79
C ILE A 121 -23.34 17.64 -3.13
N ARG A 122 -23.68 16.35 -3.17
CA ARG A 122 -25.05 15.88 -3.46
C ARG A 122 -26.02 16.28 -2.36
N ASP A 123 -27.20 16.73 -2.80
CA ASP A 123 -28.37 16.88 -1.94
C ASP A 123 -29.01 15.54 -1.59
N GLY A 124 -29.63 15.47 -0.40
CA GLY A 124 -30.51 14.37 0.01
C GLY A 124 -29.78 13.08 0.38
N VAL A 125 -28.48 13.12 0.58
CA VAL A 125 -27.71 12.01 1.15
C VAL A 125 -27.96 11.95 2.66
N ALA A 126 -28.18 10.74 3.19
CA ALA A 126 -28.31 10.51 4.62
C ALA A 126 -27.26 9.51 5.12
N PHE A 127 -26.88 9.66 6.37
CA PHE A 127 -26.15 8.65 7.10
C PHE A 127 -27.05 7.45 7.46
N THR A 128 -26.47 6.34 7.83
CA THR A 128 -27.18 5.08 8.18
C THR A 128 -28.06 5.18 9.44
N ASP A 129 -27.94 6.23 10.22
CA ASP A 129 -28.82 6.56 11.35
C ASP A 129 -29.99 7.48 10.97
N GLY A 130 -30.05 7.92 9.71
CA GLY A 130 -31.12 8.72 9.12
C GLY A 130 -30.90 10.23 9.16
N GLU A 131 -29.82 10.72 9.80
CA GLU A 131 -29.48 12.14 9.79
C GLU A 131 -28.89 12.55 8.42
N PRO A 132 -29.15 13.78 7.94
CA PRO A 132 -28.64 14.23 6.64
C PRO A 132 -27.12 14.44 6.67
N LEU A 133 -26.45 14.08 5.56
CA LEU A 133 -25.07 14.44 5.31
C LEU A 133 -25.02 15.83 4.67
N THR A 134 -24.23 16.73 5.22
CA THR A 134 -24.09 18.12 4.76
C THR A 134 -22.63 18.54 4.60
N ALA A 135 -22.39 19.71 4.02
CA ALA A 135 -21.05 20.30 3.94
C ALA A 135 -20.41 20.54 5.30
N GLU A 136 -21.20 20.66 6.38
CA GLU A 136 -20.69 20.77 7.77
C GLU A 136 -19.99 19.47 8.19
N ASP A 137 -20.54 18.29 7.86
CA ASP A 137 -19.90 16.98 8.13
C ASP A 137 -18.62 16.80 7.32
N VAL A 138 -18.62 17.28 6.06
CA VAL A 138 -17.39 17.27 5.23
C VAL A 138 -16.33 18.15 5.87
N ALA A 139 -16.64 19.40 6.21
CA ALA A 139 -15.69 20.31 6.84
C ALA A 139 -15.19 19.77 8.19
N PHE A 140 -16.09 19.22 9.00
CA PHE A 140 -15.76 18.56 10.28
C PHE A 140 -14.77 17.40 10.05
N THR A 141 -15.05 16.51 9.08
CA THR A 141 -14.20 15.36 8.76
C THR A 141 -12.78 15.80 8.44
N TYR A 142 -12.60 16.68 7.48
CA TYR A 142 -11.25 17.08 7.05
C TYR A 142 -10.49 17.86 8.12
N ASN A 143 -11.13 18.74 8.89
CA ASN A 143 -10.49 19.44 9.99
C ASN A 143 -10.08 18.47 11.11
N THR A 144 -10.94 17.49 11.43
CA THR A 144 -10.63 16.47 12.43
C THR A 144 -9.46 15.58 11.98
N LEU A 145 -9.48 15.09 10.73
CA LEU A 145 -8.43 14.23 10.20
C LEU A 145 -7.10 14.98 10.05
N ARG A 146 -7.10 16.25 9.66
CA ARG A 146 -5.90 17.09 9.66
C ARG A 146 -5.19 17.08 11.00
N ASP A 147 -5.95 17.09 12.09
CA ASP A 147 -5.41 17.21 13.44
C ASP A 147 -5.14 15.84 14.11
N THR A 148 -5.70 14.74 13.57
CA THR A 148 -5.69 13.42 14.24
C THR A 148 -5.23 12.24 13.38
N SER A 149 -5.22 12.36 12.05
CA SER A 149 -4.88 11.24 11.18
C SER A 149 -3.44 10.76 11.39
N SER A 150 -3.28 9.44 11.50
CA SER A 150 -1.97 8.79 11.57
C SER A 150 -1.55 8.17 10.23
N VAL A 151 -2.43 8.18 9.21
CA VAL A 151 -2.21 7.49 7.93
C VAL A 151 -2.20 8.42 6.72
N ASN A 152 -2.83 9.58 6.81
CA ASN A 152 -2.90 10.55 5.72
C ASN A 152 -2.18 11.84 6.11
N ASP A 153 -1.38 12.37 5.19
CA ASP A 153 -0.76 13.69 5.33
C ASP A 153 -1.76 14.79 4.93
N PHE A 154 -2.08 15.67 5.87
CA PHE A 154 -2.90 16.85 5.67
C PHE A 154 -2.14 18.17 5.87
N THR A 155 -0.82 18.15 5.85
CA THR A 155 0.01 19.36 6.06
C THR A 155 -0.26 20.48 5.05
N MET A 156 -0.78 20.12 3.86
CA MET A 156 -1.21 21.05 2.84
C MET A 156 -2.55 21.74 3.18
N LEU A 157 -3.42 21.13 3.98
CA LEU A 157 -4.72 21.67 4.34
C LEU A 157 -4.59 22.64 5.51
N LYS A 158 -5.02 23.89 5.33
CA LYS A 158 -5.15 24.87 6.41
C LYS A 158 -6.45 24.67 7.18
N GLU A 159 -7.57 24.64 6.48
CA GLU A 159 -8.91 24.44 7.04
C GLU A 159 -9.92 24.04 5.96
N ALA A 160 -10.98 23.35 6.34
CA ALA A 160 -12.17 23.13 5.54
C ALA A 160 -13.33 23.93 6.15
N VAL A 161 -14.13 24.61 5.31
CA VAL A 161 -15.22 25.51 5.73
C VAL A 161 -16.48 25.16 4.95
N ALA A 162 -17.58 24.85 5.63
CA ALA A 162 -18.89 24.79 5.01
C ALA A 162 -19.36 26.22 4.67
N VAL A 163 -19.60 26.51 3.39
CA VAL A 163 -20.08 27.80 2.92
C VAL A 163 -21.59 27.87 3.08
N ASP A 164 -22.26 26.78 2.77
CA ASP A 164 -23.68 26.53 2.97
C ASP A 164 -23.91 25.00 3.15
N SER A 165 -25.15 24.51 2.97
CA SER A 165 -25.49 23.10 3.23
C SER A 165 -24.84 22.10 2.28
N ASP A 166 -24.48 22.53 1.07
CA ASP A 166 -24.02 21.68 -0.02
C ASP A 166 -22.72 22.16 -0.69
N THR A 167 -22.06 23.19 -0.14
CA THR A 167 -20.79 23.71 -0.65
C THR A 167 -19.73 23.75 0.47
N VAL A 168 -18.58 23.14 0.23
CA VAL A 168 -17.41 23.20 1.13
C VAL A 168 -16.22 23.83 0.42
N GLU A 169 -15.48 24.70 1.13
CA GLU A 169 -14.20 25.23 0.70
C GLU A 169 -13.06 24.60 1.51
N PHE A 170 -12.04 24.12 0.79
CA PHE A 170 -10.78 23.67 1.36
C PHE A 170 -9.72 24.77 1.15
N HIS A 171 -9.28 25.39 2.21
CA HIS A 171 -8.24 26.42 2.18
C HIS A 171 -6.89 25.74 2.40
N MET A 172 -5.98 25.92 1.46
CA MET A 172 -4.69 25.25 1.44
C MET A 172 -3.57 26.17 1.97
N ASN A 173 -2.56 25.56 2.61
CA ASN A 173 -1.32 26.25 3.02
C ASN A 173 -0.38 26.49 1.82
N ARG A 174 -0.50 25.66 0.79
CA ARG A 174 0.25 25.71 -0.48
C ARG A 174 -0.62 25.13 -1.59
N PRO A 175 -0.40 25.46 -2.86
CA PRO A 175 -1.08 24.80 -3.95
C PRO A 175 -0.89 23.28 -3.89
N TYR A 176 -1.94 22.53 -4.20
CA TYR A 176 -1.92 21.07 -4.14
C TYR A 176 -2.86 20.49 -5.18
N SER A 177 -2.38 20.39 -6.43
CA SER A 177 -3.15 19.99 -7.62
C SER A 177 -3.77 18.60 -7.51
N ILE A 178 -3.13 17.72 -6.73
CA ILE A 178 -3.53 16.31 -6.53
C ILE A 178 -4.53 16.13 -5.36
N TRP A 179 -5.14 17.20 -4.86
CA TRP A 179 -6.17 17.15 -3.82
C TRP A 179 -7.32 16.18 -4.13
N PRO A 180 -7.76 16.02 -5.39
CA PRO A 180 -8.78 15.02 -5.76
C PRO A 180 -8.43 13.58 -5.39
N TYR A 181 -7.15 13.18 -5.40
CA TYR A 181 -6.71 11.86 -4.94
C TYR A 181 -6.81 11.71 -3.42
N THR A 182 -6.52 12.77 -2.66
CA THR A 182 -6.75 12.79 -1.21
C THR A 182 -8.23 12.66 -0.90
N MET A 183 -9.11 13.33 -1.66
CA MET A 183 -10.55 13.23 -1.48
C MET A 183 -11.11 11.83 -1.80
N ALA A 184 -10.42 11.02 -2.61
CA ALA A 184 -10.83 9.66 -2.95
C ALA A 184 -10.59 8.63 -1.83
N ILE A 185 -9.77 8.96 -0.84
CA ILE A 185 -9.39 8.06 0.25
C ILE A 185 -9.81 8.57 1.64
N VAL A 186 -10.65 9.60 1.69
CA VAL A 186 -11.15 10.19 2.94
C VAL A 186 -12.65 9.92 3.07
N GLY A 187 -13.01 8.98 3.92
CA GLY A 187 -14.41 8.68 4.25
C GLY A 187 -15.03 9.78 5.10
N ILE A 188 -16.22 10.26 4.70
CA ILE A 188 -16.94 11.31 5.43
C ILE A 188 -17.63 10.74 6.65
N VAL A 189 -17.35 11.32 7.82
CA VAL A 189 -17.93 10.93 9.11
C VAL A 189 -18.93 11.98 9.60
N PRO A 190 -20.01 11.56 10.30
CA PRO A 190 -21.00 12.48 10.86
C PRO A 190 -20.46 13.19 12.11
N GLU A 191 -20.51 14.53 12.15
CA GLU A 191 -20.11 15.30 13.33
C GLU A 191 -20.85 14.86 14.59
N HIS A 192 -22.18 14.63 14.48
CA HIS A 192 -23.05 14.29 15.60
C HIS A 192 -22.77 12.93 16.25
N ALA A 193 -22.15 11.99 15.51
CA ALA A 193 -21.90 10.60 15.97
C ALA A 193 -20.41 10.24 16.03
N TYR A 194 -19.50 11.15 15.65
CA TYR A 194 -18.06 10.89 15.69
C TYR A 194 -17.48 11.11 17.08
N GLY A 195 -16.67 10.18 17.55
CA GLY A 195 -15.99 10.26 18.84
C GLY A 195 -15.39 8.92 19.29
N PRO A 196 -15.01 8.79 20.56
CA PRO A 196 -14.41 7.56 21.09
C PRO A 196 -15.25 6.33 20.79
N GLY A 197 -14.65 5.32 20.16
CA GLY A 197 -15.33 4.09 19.77
C GLY A 197 -16.06 4.13 18.44
N TYR A 198 -15.94 5.23 17.68
CA TYR A 198 -16.55 5.35 16.34
C TYR A 198 -16.15 4.17 15.43
N GLY A 199 -14.86 3.82 15.38
CA GLY A 199 -14.38 2.74 14.51
C GLY A 199 -14.98 1.36 14.79
N GLN A 200 -15.51 1.12 16.00
CA GLN A 200 -16.21 -0.11 16.36
C GLN A 200 -17.70 -0.09 16.00
N HIS A 201 -18.28 1.09 15.87
CA HIS A 201 -19.70 1.30 15.54
C HIS A 201 -19.84 2.45 14.55
N PRO A 202 -19.25 2.32 13.34
CA PRO A 202 -19.22 3.39 12.36
C PRO A 202 -20.63 3.71 11.85
N VAL A 203 -20.95 4.98 11.78
CA VAL A 203 -22.10 5.53 11.09
C VAL A 203 -21.57 6.17 9.79
N GLY A 204 -22.04 5.71 8.66
CA GLY A 204 -21.55 6.19 7.37
C GLY A 204 -22.68 6.39 6.38
N SER A 205 -22.36 6.86 5.19
CA SER A 205 -23.30 7.05 4.06
C SER A 205 -23.02 6.10 2.90
N GLY A 206 -22.10 5.15 3.10
CA GLY A 206 -21.62 4.24 2.06
C GLY A 206 -22.60 3.14 1.67
N ARG A 207 -22.15 2.28 0.75
CA ARG A 207 -22.91 1.17 0.16
C ARG A 207 -23.24 0.07 1.16
N TYR A 208 -22.47 -0.04 2.24
CA TYR A 208 -22.60 -1.06 3.27
C TYR A 208 -22.57 -0.46 4.66
N MET A 209 -23.12 -1.22 5.62
CA MET A 209 -23.07 -0.96 7.06
C MET A 209 -22.30 -2.08 7.74
N LEU A 210 -21.57 -1.75 8.80
CA LEU A 210 -20.98 -2.76 9.67
C LEU A 210 -22.08 -3.44 10.49
N LYS A 211 -22.31 -4.74 10.23
CA LYS A 211 -23.28 -5.53 10.96
C LYS A 211 -22.67 -6.22 12.18
N GLN A 212 -21.47 -6.75 12.02
CA GLN A 212 -20.76 -7.51 13.05
C GLN A 212 -19.27 -7.46 12.81
N TRP A 213 -18.51 -7.39 13.89
CA TRP A 213 -17.06 -7.55 13.86
C TRP A 213 -16.61 -8.41 15.03
N ASP A 214 -16.13 -9.60 14.74
CA ASP A 214 -15.52 -10.53 15.69
C ASP A 214 -14.00 -10.41 15.53
N LYS A 215 -13.35 -9.61 16.37
CA LYS A 215 -11.94 -9.23 16.24
C LYS A 215 -11.04 -10.47 16.14
N GLY A 216 -10.14 -10.48 15.18
CA GLY A 216 -9.26 -11.60 14.84
C GLY A 216 -9.94 -12.74 14.08
N GLN A 217 -11.20 -12.60 13.66
CA GLN A 217 -11.94 -13.66 12.99
C GLN A 217 -12.66 -13.18 11.73
N GLN A 218 -13.63 -12.25 11.87
CA GLN A 218 -14.46 -11.84 10.75
C GLN A 218 -15.06 -10.46 10.91
N VAL A 219 -15.40 -9.89 9.77
CA VAL A 219 -16.25 -8.72 9.61
C VAL A 219 -17.45 -9.11 8.73
N ILE A 220 -18.65 -8.72 9.12
CA ILE A 220 -19.87 -8.87 8.31
C ILE A 220 -20.40 -7.49 7.96
N LEU A 221 -20.45 -7.20 6.66
CA LEU A 221 -21.09 -6.02 6.10
C LEU A 221 -22.46 -6.38 5.54
N GLU A 222 -23.44 -5.49 5.72
CA GLU A 222 -24.77 -5.59 5.16
C GLU A 222 -25.05 -4.38 4.26
N ALA A 223 -25.69 -4.61 3.12
CA ALA A 223 -26.02 -3.54 2.19
C ALA A 223 -26.85 -2.45 2.86
N ASN A 224 -26.46 -1.20 2.67
CA ASN A 224 -27.21 -0.05 3.14
C ASN A 224 -28.50 0.11 2.29
N PRO A 225 -29.69 -0.04 2.86
CA PRO A 225 -30.95 0.06 2.10
C PRO A 225 -31.24 1.47 1.61
N ASP A 226 -30.66 2.49 2.26
CA ASP A 226 -30.87 3.91 1.98
C ASP A 226 -29.69 4.54 1.22
N TYR A 227 -28.82 3.70 0.62
CA TYR A 227 -27.70 4.19 -0.17
C TYR A 227 -28.20 5.02 -1.35
N TYR A 228 -27.60 6.20 -1.56
CA TYR A 228 -28.00 7.17 -2.58
C TYR A 228 -27.67 6.76 -4.03
N GLY A 229 -26.79 5.75 -4.21
CA GLY A 229 -26.40 5.21 -5.52
C GLY A 229 -27.19 3.96 -5.91
N GLU A 230 -26.60 3.15 -6.79
CA GLU A 230 -27.19 1.86 -7.17
C GLU A 230 -27.17 0.90 -5.97
N ALA A 231 -28.30 0.21 -5.76
CA ALA A 231 -28.41 -0.75 -4.67
C ALA A 231 -27.41 -1.91 -4.86
N PRO A 232 -26.59 -2.24 -3.84
CA PRO A 232 -25.64 -3.34 -3.94
C PRO A 232 -26.31 -4.67 -4.34
N LYS A 233 -25.72 -5.38 -5.30
CA LYS A 233 -26.17 -6.72 -5.70
C LYS A 233 -25.87 -7.75 -4.61
N MET A 234 -24.64 -7.68 -4.02
CA MET A 234 -24.31 -8.45 -2.83
C MET A 234 -24.89 -7.79 -1.60
N LYS A 235 -25.87 -8.45 -0.96
CA LYS A 235 -26.58 -7.91 0.21
C LYS A 235 -25.81 -8.12 1.51
N GLN A 236 -24.94 -9.14 1.53
CA GLN A 236 -24.08 -9.43 2.67
C GLN A 236 -22.69 -9.82 2.17
N VAL A 237 -21.67 -9.20 2.75
CA VAL A 237 -20.25 -9.53 2.54
C VAL A 237 -19.66 -9.97 3.86
N THR A 238 -19.19 -11.20 3.93
CA THR A 238 -18.49 -11.73 5.10
C THR A 238 -17.01 -11.78 4.77
N ILE A 239 -16.19 -11.09 5.53
CA ILE A 239 -14.74 -11.08 5.39
C ILE A 239 -14.14 -11.88 6.54
N LEU A 240 -13.35 -12.89 6.21
CA LEU A 240 -12.63 -13.73 7.15
C LEU A 240 -11.16 -13.37 7.11
N PHE A 241 -10.52 -13.27 8.27
CA PHE A 241 -9.08 -13.01 8.37
C PHE A 241 -8.35 -14.32 8.67
N MET A 242 -7.53 -14.79 7.72
CA MET A 242 -6.85 -16.09 7.82
C MET A 242 -5.44 -16.00 7.26
N GLU A 243 -4.52 -16.76 7.88
CA GLU A 243 -3.22 -17.03 7.30
C GLU A 243 -3.36 -17.82 6.01
N GLU A 244 -2.36 -17.74 5.12
CA GLU A 244 -2.41 -18.27 3.76
C GLU A 244 -2.78 -19.77 3.69
N ASP A 245 -2.16 -20.60 4.53
CA ASP A 245 -2.46 -22.04 4.59
C ASP A 245 -3.91 -22.31 5.01
N ALA A 246 -4.43 -21.52 5.94
CA ALA A 246 -5.83 -21.62 6.41
C ALA A 246 -6.80 -21.10 5.35
N ALA A 247 -6.46 -20.06 4.62
CA ALA A 247 -7.21 -19.53 3.49
C ALA A 247 -7.35 -20.60 2.40
N PHE A 248 -6.24 -21.26 2.02
CA PHE A 248 -6.26 -22.35 1.05
C PHE A 248 -7.08 -23.55 1.56
N ALA A 249 -6.95 -23.93 2.84
CA ALA A 249 -7.78 -24.98 3.44
C ALA A 249 -9.28 -24.63 3.42
N ALA A 250 -9.66 -23.38 3.62
CA ALA A 250 -11.05 -22.92 3.51
C ALA A 250 -11.58 -23.02 2.07
N VAL A 251 -10.75 -22.74 1.06
CA VAL A 251 -11.06 -22.97 -0.35
C VAL A 251 -11.30 -24.47 -0.60
N MET A 252 -10.38 -25.34 -0.18
CA MET A 252 -10.51 -26.79 -0.33
C MET A 252 -11.74 -27.37 0.36
N ALA A 253 -12.17 -26.77 1.47
CA ALA A 253 -13.38 -27.16 2.21
C ALA A 253 -14.67 -26.55 1.62
N GLY A 254 -14.56 -25.69 0.60
CA GLY A 254 -15.70 -24.96 0.03
C GLY A 254 -16.33 -23.93 0.98
N GLN A 255 -15.56 -23.35 1.89
CA GLN A 255 -16.03 -22.39 2.88
C GLN A 255 -15.83 -20.93 2.46
N ALA A 256 -14.91 -20.67 1.51
CA ALA A 256 -14.68 -19.34 0.93
C ALA A 256 -15.30 -19.26 -0.47
N ASP A 257 -15.79 -18.09 -0.85
CA ASP A 257 -16.22 -17.82 -2.23
C ASP A 257 -15.10 -17.11 -3.01
N LEU A 258 -14.29 -16.28 -2.33
CA LEU A 258 -13.06 -15.70 -2.85
C LEU A 258 -12.01 -15.74 -1.73
N ALA A 259 -10.79 -16.19 -2.04
CA ALA A 259 -9.71 -16.20 -1.04
C ALA A 259 -8.39 -15.79 -1.68
N TYR A 260 -7.64 -14.90 -1.01
CA TYR A 260 -6.29 -14.58 -1.44
C TYR A 260 -5.38 -15.80 -1.40
N THR A 261 -4.33 -15.79 -2.22
CA THR A 261 -3.34 -16.87 -2.27
C THR A 261 -1.99 -16.33 -2.78
N ALA A 262 -0.92 -17.08 -2.57
CA ALA A 262 0.40 -16.74 -3.10
C ALA A 262 0.70 -17.43 -4.44
N ALA A 263 1.72 -16.94 -5.14
CA ALA A 263 2.21 -17.49 -6.39
C ALA A 263 2.61 -18.97 -6.27
N SER A 264 3.07 -19.41 -5.10
CA SER A 264 3.42 -20.81 -4.80
C SER A 264 2.26 -21.80 -4.96
N TYR A 265 1.01 -21.33 -4.83
CA TYR A 265 -0.19 -22.15 -5.04
C TYR A 265 -0.82 -21.96 -6.43
N GLY A 266 -0.29 -21.03 -7.25
CA GLY A 266 -0.89 -20.64 -8.53
C GLY A 266 -0.99 -21.77 -9.55
N ASP A 267 -0.09 -22.74 -9.50
CA ASP A 267 -0.08 -23.89 -10.42
C ASP A 267 -1.04 -25.04 -10.01
N LEU A 268 -1.69 -24.91 -8.87
CA LEU A 268 -2.61 -25.91 -8.39
C LEU A 268 -3.95 -25.84 -9.14
N THR A 269 -4.65 -26.95 -9.19
CA THR A 269 -6.03 -27.02 -9.67
C THR A 269 -6.93 -27.36 -8.50
N VAL A 270 -7.97 -26.56 -8.27
CA VAL A 270 -8.95 -26.76 -7.19
C VAL A 270 -10.33 -26.93 -7.82
N ASP A 271 -10.98 -28.08 -7.56
CA ASP A 271 -12.30 -28.37 -8.12
C ASP A 271 -13.33 -27.33 -7.65
N GLY A 272 -14.06 -26.75 -8.60
CA GLY A 272 -15.09 -25.74 -8.34
C GLY A 272 -14.54 -24.32 -8.09
N TYR A 273 -13.26 -24.08 -8.37
CA TYR A 273 -12.63 -22.76 -8.28
C TYR A 273 -11.78 -22.45 -9.51
N ASN A 274 -11.67 -21.18 -9.80
CA ASN A 274 -10.72 -20.61 -10.76
C ASN A 274 -9.71 -19.73 -10.04
N LEU A 275 -8.47 -19.74 -10.51
CA LEU A 275 -7.49 -18.75 -10.09
C LEU A 275 -7.73 -17.45 -10.87
N LEU A 276 -7.89 -16.35 -10.14
CA LEU A 276 -7.87 -14.98 -10.69
C LEU A 276 -6.52 -14.35 -10.35
N ALA A 277 -5.90 -13.71 -11.33
CA ALA A 277 -4.71 -12.90 -11.16
C ALA A 277 -5.05 -11.45 -11.53
N PHE A 278 -4.89 -10.54 -10.60
CA PHE A 278 -5.12 -9.12 -10.82
C PHE A 278 -3.80 -8.39 -10.87
N GLU A 279 -3.59 -7.65 -11.95
CA GLU A 279 -2.46 -6.74 -12.06
C GLU A 279 -2.50 -5.68 -10.95
N THR A 280 -1.32 -5.27 -10.54
CA THR A 280 -1.17 -4.32 -9.44
C THR A 280 -0.15 -3.23 -9.75
N VAL A 281 -0.06 -2.27 -8.85
CA VAL A 281 1.09 -1.38 -8.66
C VAL A 281 1.85 -1.75 -7.38
N ASP A 282 1.59 -2.91 -6.81
CA ASP A 282 2.30 -3.45 -5.64
C ASP A 282 3.73 -3.84 -6.02
N ASN A 283 4.59 -2.84 -6.07
CA ASN A 283 5.97 -2.98 -6.52
C ASN A 283 6.91 -3.49 -5.44
N ARG A 284 8.03 -4.02 -5.89
CA ARG A 284 9.21 -4.33 -5.06
C ARG A 284 10.42 -3.65 -5.68
N GLY A 285 11.17 -2.95 -4.84
CA GLY A 285 12.39 -2.26 -5.23
C GLY A 285 13.28 -1.99 -4.03
N PHE A 286 14.52 -1.66 -4.26
CA PHE A 286 15.46 -1.34 -3.20
C PHE A 286 16.14 0.01 -3.42
N ASN A 287 16.35 0.72 -2.33
CA ASN A 287 17.05 1.99 -2.34
C ASN A 287 18.57 1.80 -2.50
N LEU A 288 19.20 2.75 -3.16
CA LEU A 288 20.65 2.86 -3.30
C LEU A 288 21.09 4.22 -2.78
N PRO A 289 21.68 4.30 -1.55
CA PRO A 289 22.18 5.56 -1.03
C PRO A 289 23.10 6.26 -2.03
N ALA A 290 22.72 7.47 -2.46
CA ALA A 290 23.34 8.16 -3.59
C ALA A 290 24.45 9.16 -3.19
N ILE A 291 24.81 9.22 -1.91
CA ILE A 291 25.92 10.02 -1.38
C ILE A 291 27.01 9.14 -0.76
N PRO A 292 28.26 9.61 -0.68
CA PRO A 292 29.34 8.88 -0.01
C PRO A 292 29.05 8.64 1.48
N ALA A 293 29.58 7.56 2.02
CA ALA A 293 29.53 7.27 3.45
C ALA A 293 30.30 8.31 4.28
N GLY A 294 30.04 8.35 5.60
CA GLY A 294 30.81 9.16 6.55
C GLY A 294 30.10 10.37 7.15
N SER A 295 28.86 10.63 6.75
CA SER A 295 27.96 11.59 7.41
C SER A 295 26.88 10.89 8.22
N THR A 296 26.20 11.65 9.07
CA THR A 296 25.03 11.21 9.83
C THR A 296 23.93 12.24 9.73
N ASP A 297 22.69 11.81 9.91
CA ASP A 297 21.55 12.73 10.10
C ASP A 297 21.60 13.43 11.46
N GLU A 298 20.59 14.22 11.77
CA GLU A 298 20.45 14.95 13.05
C GLU A 298 20.29 14.02 14.27
N ASN A 299 19.86 12.76 14.06
CA ASN A 299 19.69 11.74 15.10
C ASN A 299 20.94 10.84 15.24
N GLY A 300 21.98 11.05 14.42
CA GLY A 300 23.20 10.26 14.39
C GLY A 300 23.10 8.97 13.56
N VAL A 301 22.05 8.82 12.74
CA VAL A 301 21.90 7.68 11.82
C VAL A 301 22.91 7.83 10.67
N PRO A 302 23.69 6.78 10.35
CA PRO A 302 24.67 6.82 9.27
C PRO A 302 23.99 7.04 7.91
N LEU A 303 24.56 7.93 7.09
CA LEU A 303 24.12 8.25 5.75
C LEU A 303 25.14 7.81 4.72
N GLY A 304 24.65 7.40 3.53
CA GLY A 304 25.47 7.19 2.35
C GLY A 304 26.21 5.85 2.32
N ASN A 305 26.73 5.53 1.13
CA ASN A 305 27.45 4.29 0.85
C ASN A 305 28.51 4.55 -0.22
N ASP A 306 29.78 4.16 0.03
CA ASP A 306 30.91 4.48 -0.84
C ASP A 306 30.89 3.73 -2.18
N PHE A 307 30.14 2.63 -2.30
CA PHE A 307 29.96 1.89 -3.54
C PHE A 307 28.75 2.44 -4.33
N THR A 308 27.59 2.52 -3.70
CA THR A 308 26.36 2.90 -4.38
C THR A 308 26.25 4.40 -4.68
N CYS A 309 27.11 5.25 -4.08
CA CYS A 309 27.14 6.69 -4.37
C CYS A 309 27.61 7.00 -5.81
N ASP A 310 28.35 6.09 -6.46
CA ASP A 310 28.74 6.25 -7.87
C ASP A 310 27.51 5.99 -8.77
N VAL A 311 27.09 7.03 -9.52
CA VAL A 311 25.93 6.93 -10.41
C VAL A 311 26.09 5.85 -11.48
N ASN A 312 27.33 5.60 -11.93
CA ASN A 312 27.59 4.56 -12.94
C ASN A 312 27.36 3.16 -12.36
N VAL A 313 27.61 2.98 -11.06
CA VAL A 313 27.26 1.74 -10.34
C VAL A 313 25.74 1.55 -10.33
N ARG A 314 24.98 2.58 -9.97
CA ARG A 314 23.51 2.48 -9.94
C ARG A 314 22.92 2.21 -11.31
N ARG A 315 23.43 2.87 -12.35
CA ARG A 315 23.05 2.61 -13.77
C ARG A 315 23.40 1.19 -14.19
N ALA A 316 24.60 0.72 -13.85
CA ALA A 316 25.01 -0.64 -14.17
C ALA A 316 24.14 -1.69 -13.47
N ILE A 317 23.82 -1.51 -12.19
CA ILE A 317 22.90 -2.39 -11.46
C ILE A 317 21.53 -2.42 -12.16
N ASN A 318 20.98 -1.26 -12.53
CA ASN A 318 19.67 -1.18 -13.19
C ASN A 318 19.62 -1.93 -14.54
N LEU A 319 20.71 -1.87 -15.32
CA LEU A 319 20.85 -2.58 -16.60
C LEU A 319 21.08 -4.09 -16.44
N ALA A 320 21.68 -4.52 -15.32
CA ALA A 320 22.07 -5.91 -15.08
C ALA A 320 20.97 -6.78 -14.49
N ILE A 321 19.84 -6.22 -14.08
CA ILE A 321 18.71 -7.00 -13.53
C ILE A 321 17.80 -7.45 -14.67
N ASP A 322 17.72 -8.77 -14.87
CA ASP A 322 16.72 -9.41 -15.72
C ASP A 322 15.40 -9.59 -14.95
N ARG A 323 14.51 -8.62 -15.11
CA ARG A 323 13.22 -8.58 -14.42
C ARG A 323 12.27 -9.67 -14.89
N GLU A 324 12.32 -10.00 -16.17
CA GLU A 324 11.48 -11.06 -16.77
C GLU A 324 11.88 -12.44 -16.24
N GLU A 325 13.20 -12.71 -16.15
CA GLU A 325 13.69 -13.95 -15.55
C GLU A 325 13.29 -14.03 -14.06
N MET A 326 13.41 -12.92 -13.32
CA MET A 326 13.00 -12.82 -11.91
C MET A 326 11.51 -13.13 -11.71
N ILE A 327 10.63 -12.60 -12.56
CA ILE A 327 9.18 -12.90 -12.53
C ILE A 327 8.94 -14.40 -12.71
N GLN A 328 9.62 -15.04 -13.65
CA GLN A 328 9.46 -16.47 -13.88
C GLN A 328 10.00 -17.31 -12.72
N ASN A 329 11.17 -16.97 -12.20
CA ASN A 329 11.86 -17.76 -11.18
C ASN A 329 11.29 -17.59 -9.78
N VAL A 330 10.85 -16.37 -9.42
CA VAL A 330 10.40 -16.02 -8.07
C VAL A 330 8.88 -15.99 -7.97
N LEU A 331 8.20 -15.43 -8.98
CA LEU A 331 6.76 -15.19 -8.95
C LEU A 331 5.94 -16.19 -9.78
N ASN A 332 6.56 -17.26 -10.32
CA ASN A 332 5.91 -18.25 -11.18
C ASN A 332 5.14 -17.62 -12.36
N GLY A 333 5.62 -16.49 -12.87
CA GLY A 333 4.98 -15.72 -13.94
C GLY A 333 3.86 -14.77 -13.50
N TYR A 334 3.55 -14.67 -12.21
CA TYR A 334 2.51 -13.79 -11.67
C TYR A 334 3.08 -12.44 -11.22
N GLY A 335 3.23 -11.55 -12.18
CA GLY A 335 3.74 -10.20 -11.97
C GLY A 335 4.17 -9.53 -13.27
N THR A 336 4.59 -8.29 -13.19
CA THR A 336 5.14 -7.52 -14.31
C THR A 336 6.44 -6.85 -13.90
N ALA A 337 7.33 -6.57 -14.87
CA ALA A 337 8.56 -5.83 -14.62
C ALA A 337 8.24 -4.42 -14.11
N ALA A 338 8.95 -3.98 -13.08
CA ALA A 338 8.83 -2.63 -12.54
C ALA A 338 10.05 -1.77 -12.90
N TYR A 339 9.79 -0.53 -13.29
CA TYR A 339 10.81 0.44 -13.70
C TYR A 339 10.69 1.77 -12.93
N SER A 340 9.55 1.99 -12.28
CA SER A 340 9.25 3.17 -11.46
C SER A 340 8.40 2.76 -10.27
N ILE A 341 8.26 3.64 -9.29
CA ILE A 341 7.31 3.46 -8.19
C ILE A 341 5.85 3.52 -8.67
N CYS A 342 5.62 4.12 -9.84
CA CYS A 342 4.28 4.42 -10.35
C CYS A 342 4.01 3.82 -11.73
N ASP A 343 4.56 2.63 -12.01
CA ASP A 343 4.28 1.94 -13.28
C ASP A 343 2.77 1.87 -13.55
N LYS A 344 2.39 2.07 -14.82
CA LYS A 344 1.00 2.06 -15.31
C LYS A 344 0.08 3.19 -14.78
N MET A 345 0.59 4.07 -13.91
CA MET A 345 -0.18 5.21 -13.45
C MET A 345 -0.29 6.32 -14.51
N PRO A 346 -1.30 7.21 -14.47
CA PRO A 346 -1.42 8.31 -15.44
C PRO A 346 -0.19 9.23 -15.52
N TRP A 347 0.56 9.32 -14.42
CA TRP A 347 1.79 10.11 -14.32
C TRP A 347 3.07 9.29 -14.53
N TYR A 348 2.97 8.04 -14.94
CA TYR A 348 4.13 7.20 -15.28
C TYR A 348 4.79 7.69 -16.57
N ASN A 349 6.12 7.73 -16.58
CA ASN A 349 6.89 8.03 -17.78
C ASN A 349 7.36 6.73 -18.45
N GLU A 350 6.80 6.40 -19.61
CA GLU A 350 7.18 5.19 -20.34
C GLU A 350 8.68 5.16 -20.74
N ALA A 351 9.33 6.34 -20.82
CA ALA A 351 10.78 6.42 -21.03
C ALA A 351 11.60 5.94 -19.82
N ALA A 352 10.97 5.66 -18.67
CA ALA A 352 11.62 5.07 -17.49
C ALA A 352 12.04 3.61 -17.70
N GLN A 353 11.51 2.93 -18.70
CA GLN A 353 11.84 1.53 -18.98
C GLN A 353 13.30 1.38 -19.41
N VAL A 354 13.95 0.36 -18.84
CA VAL A 354 15.32 0.00 -19.17
C VAL A 354 15.36 -1.41 -19.78
N THR A 355 16.14 -1.58 -20.83
CA THR A 355 16.36 -2.90 -21.42
C THR A 355 17.48 -3.60 -20.65
N TYR A 356 17.28 -4.87 -20.30
CA TYR A 356 18.33 -5.72 -19.73
C TYR A 356 19.52 -5.80 -20.67
N ASP A 357 20.69 -5.31 -20.23
CA ASP A 357 21.95 -5.33 -20.97
C ASP A 357 23.14 -5.46 -20.01
N PRO A 358 23.48 -6.67 -19.57
CA PRO A 358 24.58 -6.92 -18.66
C PRO A 358 25.95 -6.61 -19.29
N GLU A 359 26.07 -6.64 -20.63
CA GLU A 359 27.30 -6.25 -21.29
C GLU A 359 27.53 -4.73 -21.21
N GLN A 360 26.47 -3.93 -21.38
CA GLN A 360 26.55 -2.49 -21.19
C GLN A 360 26.82 -2.16 -19.72
N ALA A 361 26.18 -2.86 -18.78
CA ALA A 361 26.44 -2.71 -17.35
C ALA A 361 27.93 -2.94 -17.02
N ALA A 362 28.54 -4.00 -17.55
CA ALA A 362 29.96 -4.27 -17.35
C ALA A 362 30.85 -3.16 -17.94
N ARG A 363 30.52 -2.67 -19.15
CA ARG A 363 31.26 -1.55 -19.77
C ARG A 363 31.18 -0.28 -18.92
N LEU A 364 30.02 0.07 -18.40
CA LEU A 364 29.86 1.24 -17.52
C LEU A 364 30.75 1.15 -16.28
N LEU A 365 30.83 -0.02 -15.65
CA LEU A 365 31.69 -0.23 -14.49
C LEU A 365 33.17 -0.14 -14.86
N ASP A 366 33.60 -0.74 -16.00
CA ASP A 366 34.98 -0.65 -16.49
C ASP A 366 35.39 0.80 -16.79
N GLU A 367 34.55 1.56 -17.50
CA GLU A 367 34.76 2.97 -17.82
C GLU A 367 34.79 3.87 -16.58
N ALA A 368 34.00 3.53 -15.58
CA ALA A 368 33.99 4.22 -14.27
C ALA A 368 35.19 3.85 -13.38
N GLY A 369 36.03 2.90 -13.80
CA GLY A 369 37.26 2.49 -13.10
C GLY A 369 37.03 1.37 -12.06
N TRP A 370 35.89 0.71 -12.05
CA TRP A 370 35.61 -0.48 -11.25
C TRP A 370 36.21 -1.71 -11.93
N VAL A 371 37.45 -2.06 -11.59
CA VAL A 371 38.19 -3.14 -12.25
C VAL A 371 37.98 -4.48 -11.53
N MET A 372 37.90 -5.56 -12.28
CA MET A 372 37.74 -6.91 -11.75
C MET A 372 38.96 -7.32 -10.91
N GLY A 373 38.75 -7.64 -9.66
CA GLY A 373 39.75 -8.16 -8.74
C GLY A 373 40.09 -9.65 -9.01
N THR A 374 41.13 -10.14 -8.36
CA THR A 374 41.55 -11.55 -8.46
C THR A 374 40.60 -12.53 -7.76
N ASP A 375 39.78 -12.02 -6.88
CA ASP A 375 38.71 -12.73 -6.15
C ASP A 375 37.37 -12.74 -6.93
N GLY A 376 37.32 -12.10 -8.09
CA GLY A 376 36.11 -11.99 -8.91
C GLY A 376 35.20 -10.85 -8.51
N ILE A 377 35.58 -10.03 -7.55
CA ILE A 377 34.83 -8.84 -7.12
C ILE A 377 35.53 -7.59 -7.67
N ARG A 378 34.76 -6.64 -8.21
CA ARG A 378 35.30 -5.36 -8.71
C ARG A 378 35.77 -4.48 -7.54
N GLU A 379 36.77 -3.64 -7.85
CA GLU A 379 37.34 -2.70 -6.89
C GLU A 379 37.71 -1.39 -7.58
N LYS A 380 37.55 -0.26 -6.88
CA LYS A 380 37.97 1.08 -7.30
C LYS A 380 38.50 1.84 -6.08
N ASP A 381 39.72 2.36 -6.16
CA ASP A 381 40.36 3.20 -5.13
C ASP A 381 40.35 2.55 -3.71
N GLY A 382 40.39 1.22 -3.63
CA GLY A 382 40.37 0.48 -2.38
C GLY A 382 38.97 0.18 -1.85
N VAL A 383 37.90 0.60 -2.55
CA VAL A 383 36.51 0.26 -2.26
C VAL A 383 36.12 -0.96 -3.08
N LYS A 384 35.62 -2.01 -2.44
CA LYS A 384 35.10 -3.18 -3.13
C LYS A 384 33.66 -2.94 -3.60
N ALA A 385 33.30 -3.59 -4.72
CA ALA A 385 31.95 -3.61 -5.23
C ALA A 385 31.11 -4.60 -4.41
N GLU A 386 30.77 -4.20 -3.19
CA GLU A 386 30.00 -5.02 -2.26
C GLU A 386 29.01 -4.18 -1.46
N PHE A 387 27.84 -4.75 -1.17
CA PHE A 387 26.87 -4.16 -0.25
C PHE A 387 25.98 -5.23 0.39
N THR A 388 25.30 -4.85 1.48
CA THR A 388 24.24 -5.67 2.07
C THR A 388 22.89 -5.22 1.52
N LEU A 389 22.08 -6.17 1.02
CA LEU A 389 20.68 -5.95 0.70
C LEU A 389 19.83 -6.54 1.81
N MET A 390 19.22 -5.66 2.59
CA MET A 390 18.29 -6.05 3.65
C MET A 390 16.90 -6.37 3.07
N TYR A 391 16.16 -7.24 3.75
CA TYR A 391 14.73 -7.48 3.50
C TYR A 391 13.99 -7.71 4.82
N SER A 392 12.68 -7.54 4.83
CA SER A 392 11.84 -7.80 6.01
C SER A 392 11.86 -9.28 6.38
N ALA A 393 12.41 -9.62 7.54
CA ALA A 393 12.52 -10.98 8.00
C ALA A 393 11.14 -11.67 8.08
N GLY A 394 11.05 -12.90 7.54
CA GLY A 394 9.80 -13.66 7.46
C GLY A 394 9.02 -13.47 6.16
N ASP A 395 9.39 -12.51 5.31
CA ASP A 395 8.83 -12.34 3.97
C ASP A 395 9.63 -13.19 2.95
N SER A 396 9.08 -14.32 2.57
CA SER A 396 9.74 -15.27 1.65
C SER A 396 9.89 -14.73 0.22
N VAL A 397 8.97 -13.89 -0.23
CA VAL A 397 9.03 -13.27 -1.56
C VAL A 397 10.14 -12.24 -1.60
N ARG A 398 10.21 -11.35 -0.61
CA ARG A 398 11.31 -10.38 -0.51
C ARG A 398 12.66 -11.07 -0.35
N GLN A 399 12.74 -12.17 0.40
CA GLN A 399 13.95 -12.98 0.49
C GLN A 399 14.37 -13.50 -0.88
N ALA A 400 13.47 -14.17 -1.60
CA ALA A 400 13.77 -14.76 -2.91
C ALA A 400 14.17 -13.71 -3.95
N LEU A 401 13.49 -12.55 -3.99
CA LEU A 401 13.87 -11.42 -4.85
C LEU A 401 15.26 -10.88 -4.52
N SER A 402 15.61 -10.78 -3.23
CA SER A 402 16.95 -10.33 -2.79
C SER A 402 18.04 -11.33 -3.15
N GLU A 403 17.78 -12.64 -2.99
CA GLU A 403 18.71 -13.71 -3.36
C GLU A 403 18.92 -13.78 -4.88
N ASP A 404 17.86 -13.61 -5.67
CA ASP A 404 17.94 -13.56 -7.13
C ASP A 404 18.72 -12.34 -7.60
N THR A 405 18.45 -11.16 -7.03
CA THR A 405 19.23 -9.93 -7.25
C THR A 405 20.72 -10.15 -6.96
N ALA A 406 21.06 -10.77 -5.83
CA ALA A 406 22.44 -11.07 -5.45
C ALA A 406 23.11 -12.02 -6.46
N ASN A 407 22.39 -13.02 -6.97
CA ASN A 407 22.90 -13.97 -7.96
C ASN A 407 23.18 -13.27 -9.31
N GLN A 408 22.26 -12.46 -9.81
CA GLN A 408 22.44 -11.71 -11.06
C GLN A 408 23.61 -10.72 -10.97
N LEU A 409 23.73 -9.98 -9.88
CA LEU A 409 24.81 -8.99 -9.69
C LEU A 409 26.19 -9.63 -9.48
N ARG A 410 26.25 -10.87 -8.98
CA ARG A 410 27.51 -11.61 -8.84
C ARG A 410 28.18 -11.85 -10.20
N GLU A 411 27.41 -12.09 -11.24
CA GLU A 411 27.93 -12.24 -12.62
C GLU A 411 28.60 -10.96 -13.12
N LEU A 412 28.17 -9.80 -12.62
CA LEU A 412 28.76 -8.50 -12.91
C LEU A 412 30.02 -8.20 -12.05
N GLY A 413 30.36 -9.06 -11.09
CA GLY A 413 31.47 -8.86 -10.15
C GLY A 413 31.10 -7.96 -8.97
N ILE A 414 29.83 -7.92 -8.60
CA ILE A 414 29.31 -7.23 -7.40
C ILE A 414 28.91 -8.28 -6.37
N ASP A 415 29.43 -8.20 -5.16
CA ASP A 415 29.08 -9.12 -4.07
C ASP A 415 27.96 -8.52 -3.20
N VAL A 416 26.82 -9.24 -3.12
CA VAL A 416 25.67 -8.81 -2.35
C VAL A 416 25.40 -9.80 -1.22
N THR A 417 25.48 -9.31 0.01
CA THR A 417 25.08 -10.07 1.19
C THR A 417 23.59 -9.83 1.44
N VAL A 418 22.79 -10.90 1.46
CA VAL A 418 21.36 -10.82 1.74
C VAL A 418 21.12 -10.99 3.24
N GLU A 419 20.38 -10.06 3.88
CA GLU A 419 20.17 -10.03 5.33
C GLU A 419 18.69 -9.79 5.66
N GLY A 420 18.04 -10.76 6.35
CA GLY A 420 16.69 -10.60 6.90
C GLY A 420 16.70 -9.83 8.21
N VAL A 421 15.97 -8.70 8.28
CA VAL A 421 15.96 -7.81 9.45
C VAL A 421 14.53 -7.47 9.88
N GLY A 422 14.36 -7.11 11.15
CA GLY A 422 13.10 -6.48 11.62
C GLY A 422 13.00 -5.02 11.16
N TRP A 423 11.79 -4.49 11.13
CA TRP A 423 11.53 -3.12 10.65
C TRP A 423 12.30 -2.05 11.42
N ASP A 424 12.45 -2.19 12.75
CA ASP A 424 13.25 -1.24 13.56
C ASP A 424 14.68 -1.12 13.04
N VAL A 425 15.32 -2.26 12.73
CA VAL A 425 16.68 -2.30 12.16
C VAL A 425 16.71 -1.75 10.74
N ALA A 426 15.66 -2.03 9.94
CA ALA A 426 15.55 -1.52 8.58
C ALA A 426 15.52 0.00 8.57
N TYR A 427 14.67 0.62 9.39
CA TYR A 427 14.57 2.09 9.47
C TYR A 427 15.86 2.76 9.96
N ASP A 428 16.56 2.14 10.91
CA ASP A 428 17.83 2.68 11.44
C ASP A 428 18.98 2.59 10.41
N ARG A 429 18.91 1.69 9.42
CA ARG A 429 20.03 1.41 8.50
C ARG A 429 19.74 1.78 7.04
N ALA A 430 18.51 1.99 6.64
CA ALA A 430 18.13 2.16 5.22
C ALA A 430 18.83 3.34 4.53
N GLN A 431 19.20 4.37 5.26
CA GLN A 431 19.89 5.53 4.68
C GLN A 431 21.37 5.29 4.33
N SER A 432 21.94 4.15 4.76
CA SER A 432 23.32 3.75 4.44
C SER A 432 23.41 2.34 3.87
N THR A 433 22.38 1.53 4.02
CA THR A 433 22.33 0.13 3.62
C THR A 433 21.07 -0.13 2.79
N PRO A 434 21.21 -0.58 1.54
CA PRO A 434 20.07 -0.95 0.71
C PRO A 434 19.07 -1.88 1.39
N MET A 435 17.79 -1.59 1.24
CA MET A 435 16.66 -2.38 1.77
C MET A 435 15.66 -2.65 0.66
N LEU A 436 15.14 -3.86 0.59
CA LEU A 436 14.05 -4.22 -0.32
C LEU A 436 12.71 -3.82 0.30
N TRP A 437 12.08 -2.83 -0.29
CA TRP A 437 10.80 -2.25 0.09
C TRP A 437 9.66 -2.75 -0.80
N GLY A 438 8.45 -2.33 -0.48
CA GLY A 438 7.27 -2.45 -1.33
C GLY A 438 6.41 -1.20 -1.16
N TRP A 439 5.91 -0.71 -2.27
CA TRP A 439 5.09 0.50 -2.39
C TRP A 439 3.97 0.27 -3.40
N GLY A 440 3.11 1.23 -3.58
CA GLY A 440 2.05 1.18 -4.59
C GLY A 440 0.77 1.84 -4.13
N ALA A 441 0.73 3.17 -4.08
CA ALA A 441 -0.48 3.95 -3.81
C ALA A 441 -0.98 4.64 -5.09
N HIS A 442 -2.28 4.92 -5.14
CA HIS A 442 -2.90 5.64 -6.25
C HIS A 442 -2.74 7.16 -6.08
N THR A 443 -1.51 7.62 -5.83
CA THR A 443 -1.20 9.05 -5.68
C THR A 443 0.22 9.38 -6.12
N PRO A 444 0.44 10.50 -6.83
CA PRO A 444 1.79 10.95 -7.16
C PRO A 444 2.65 11.32 -5.94
N MET A 445 2.05 11.47 -4.75
CA MET A 445 2.80 11.77 -3.52
C MET A 445 3.83 10.71 -3.16
N GLU A 446 3.69 9.46 -3.62
CA GLU A 446 4.75 8.47 -3.43
C GLU A 446 6.06 8.86 -4.11
N LEU A 447 6.00 9.42 -5.33
CA LEU A 447 7.19 9.99 -5.99
C LEU A 447 7.81 11.11 -5.14
N TYR A 448 6.97 12.04 -4.67
CA TYR A 448 7.43 13.15 -3.83
C TYR A 448 8.10 12.65 -2.55
N ASN A 449 7.47 11.74 -1.84
CA ASN A 449 7.94 11.24 -0.55
C ASN A 449 9.26 10.48 -0.64
N ILE A 450 9.51 9.78 -1.75
CA ILE A 450 10.71 8.94 -1.93
C ILE A 450 11.87 9.73 -2.53
N TYR A 451 11.59 10.68 -3.42
CA TYR A 451 12.64 11.32 -4.22
C TYR A 451 12.89 12.79 -3.90
N HIS A 452 11.91 13.54 -3.36
CA HIS A 452 12.12 14.95 -3.05
C HIS A 452 13.12 15.12 -1.91
N THR A 453 14.03 16.09 -2.02
CA THR A 453 15.07 16.39 -1.02
C THR A 453 14.50 16.69 0.38
N ALA A 454 13.33 17.31 0.43
CA ALA A 454 12.62 17.65 1.67
C ALA A 454 11.15 17.23 1.58
N PRO A 455 10.84 15.93 1.63
CA PRO A 455 9.49 15.45 1.38
C PRO A 455 8.46 15.98 2.38
N GLY A 456 8.82 16.14 3.63
CA GLY A 456 7.84 16.44 4.70
C GLY A 456 6.88 15.27 4.94
N GLY A 457 5.90 15.47 5.84
CA GLY A 457 4.89 14.45 6.12
C GLY A 457 5.40 13.25 6.93
N THR A 458 4.70 12.14 6.81
CA THR A 458 4.95 10.91 7.59
C THR A 458 6.05 10.03 7.02
N TYR A 459 6.45 10.23 5.77
CA TYR A 459 7.47 9.43 5.11
C TYR A 459 8.83 10.10 5.20
N ALA A 460 9.84 9.31 5.59
CA ALA A 460 11.22 9.70 5.51
C ALA A 460 11.78 9.36 4.12
N GLN A 461 12.69 10.18 3.61
CA GLN A 461 13.49 9.82 2.46
C GLN A 461 14.46 8.70 2.86
N TYR A 462 14.23 7.48 2.37
CA TYR A 462 15.07 6.33 2.74
C TYR A 462 16.37 6.20 1.94
N SER A 463 16.55 7.01 0.89
CA SER A 463 17.81 7.09 0.16
C SER A 463 18.28 8.53 0.16
N PRO A 464 19.44 8.86 0.75
CA PRO A 464 20.01 10.19 0.66
C PRO A 464 20.23 10.54 -0.83
N TYR A 465 19.42 11.45 -1.35
CA TYR A 465 19.37 11.85 -2.74
C TYR A 465 19.03 13.34 -2.83
N PHE A 466 19.69 14.05 -3.74
CA PHE A 466 19.50 15.48 -3.92
C PHE A 466 19.61 15.84 -5.40
N ASN A 467 18.54 16.37 -5.98
CA ASN A 467 18.51 16.88 -7.34
C ASN A 467 17.51 18.04 -7.42
N GLU A 468 18.02 19.27 -7.48
CA GLU A 468 17.23 20.50 -7.50
C GLU A 468 16.25 20.56 -8.69
N THR A 469 16.60 20.01 -9.85
CA THR A 469 15.72 19.98 -11.02
C THR A 469 14.54 19.01 -10.82
N VAL A 470 14.80 17.86 -10.22
CA VAL A 470 13.74 16.88 -9.88
C VAL A 470 12.81 17.47 -8.82
N ASP A 471 13.35 18.08 -7.77
CA ASP A 471 12.57 18.76 -6.74
C ASP A 471 11.67 19.85 -7.35
N GLN A 472 12.24 20.67 -8.27
CA GLN A 472 11.49 21.71 -8.95
C GLN A 472 10.32 21.16 -9.77
N TYR A 473 10.52 20.06 -10.53
CA TYR A 473 9.43 19.44 -11.29
C TYR A 473 8.31 18.95 -10.37
N MET A 474 8.65 18.35 -9.22
CA MET A 474 7.66 17.87 -8.26
C MET A 474 6.90 19.02 -7.59
N ASP A 475 7.59 20.10 -7.21
CA ASP A 475 6.96 21.28 -6.61
C ASP A 475 6.06 22.00 -7.62
N GLU A 476 6.49 22.14 -8.88
CA GLU A 476 5.68 22.69 -9.97
C GLU A 476 4.47 21.80 -10.28
N ALA A 477 4.63 20.47 -10.20
CA ALA A 477 3.52 19.54 -10.36
C ALA A 477 2.43 19.76 -9.29
N LEU A 478 2.81 19.91 -8.04
CA LEU A 478 1.87 20.23 -6.96
C LEU A 478 1.23 21.61 -7.13
N ALA A 479 1.93 22.57 -7.75
CA ALA A 479 1.44 23.90 -8.00
C ALA A 479 0.65 24.06 -9.32
N SER A 480 0.49 22.99 -10.10
CA SER A 480 -0.23 23.00 -11.38
C SER A 480 -1.71 23.35 -11.21
N SER A 481 -2.30 23.91 -12.27
CA SER A 481 -3.71 24.31 -12.29
C SER A 481 -4.68 23.16 -12.59
N SER A 482 -4.15 22.03 -13.09
CA SER A 482 -4.93 20.82 -13.38
C SER A 482 -4.12 19.55 -13.12
N LEU A 483 -4.82 18.41 -13.04
CA LEU A 483 -4.17 17.10 -12.91
C LEU A 483 -3.33 16.76 -14.14
N GLU A 484 -3.81 17.05 -15.34
CA GLU A 484 -3.12 16.75 -16.60
C GLU A 484 -1.80 17.50 -16.72
N GLU A 485 -1.79 18.80 -16.35
CA GLU A 485 -0.52 19.56 -16.28
C GLU A 485 0.44 18.97 -15.25
N SER A 486 -0.08 18.56 -14.10
CA SER A 486 0.75 17.94 -13.06
C SER A 486 1.37 16.63 -13.53
N TYR A 487 0.64 15.79 -14.27
CA TYR A 487 1.17 14.51 -14.78
C TYR A 487 2.39 14.69 -15.66
N GLU A 488 2.40 15.68 -16.52
CA GLU A 488 3.56 15.95 -17.39
C GLU A 488 4.80 16.37 -16.59
N LEU A 489 4.63 17.05 -15.48
CA LEU A 489 5.72 17.43 -14.57
C LEU A 489 6.22 16.24 -13.74
N TRP A 490 5.30 15.39 -13.25
CA TRP A 490 5.66 14.13 -12.60
C TRP A 490 6.43 13.18 -13.53
N LYS A 491 6.07 13.13 -14.83
CA LYS A 491 6.83 12.39 -15.85
C LYS A 491 8.23 12.96 -16.04
N LYS A 492 8.39 14.28 -16.06
CA LYS A 492 9.71 14.92 -16.15
C LYS A 492 10.59 14.66 -14.94
N ALA A 493 10.04 14.63 -13.74
CA ALA A 493 10.77 14.26 -12.53
C ALA A 493 11.35 12.84 -12.63
N GLN A 494 10.65 11.91 -13.30
CA GLN A 494 11.16 10.58 -13.58
C GLN A 494 12.27 10.62 -14.62
N TRP A 495 12.06 11.30 -15.75
CA TRP A 495 13.06 11.48 -16.80
C TRP A 495 12.65 12.57 -17.79
N ASP A 496 13.45 13.62 -17.96
CA ASP A 496 13.19 14.73 -18.91
C ASP A 496 14.01 14.63 -20.21
N GLY A 497 14.87 13.62 -20.33
CA GLY A 497 15.81 13.43 -21.44
C GLY A 497 17.26 13.79 -21.09
N GLU A 498 17.49 14.44 -19.96
CA GLU A 498 18.82 14.84 -19.46
C GLU A 498 19.03 14.45 -18.00
N THR A 499 18.01 14.62 -17.16
CA THR A 499 18.04 14.31 -15.73
C THR A 499 16.73 13.65 -15.27
N GLY A 500 16.76 13.01 -14.12
CA GLY A 500 15.61 12.34 -13.50
C GLY A 500 16.03 11.23 -12.54
N VAL A 501 15.04 10.55 -11.98
CA VAL A 501 15.25 9.48 -10.99
C VAL A 501 15.33 8.07 -11.60
N THR A 502 15.10 7.92 -12.91
CA THR A 502 15.06 6.62 -13.61
C THR A 502 16.01 6.57 -14.80
N VAL A 503 16.02 5.48 -15.55
CA VAL A 503 16.78 5.24 -16.82
C VAL A 503 18.26 5.59 -16.71
N ASP A 504 18.70 6.63 -17.39
CA ASP A 504 20.06 7.16 -17.40
C ASP A 504 20.26 8.31 -16.40
N GLY A 505 19.28 8.56 -15.55
CA GLY A 505 19.32 9.57 -14.50
C GLY A 505 20.14 9.16 -13.28
N ASP A 506 19.70 9.61 -12.10
CA ASP A 506 20.44 9.40 -10.86
C ASP A 506 20.21 8.03 -10.21
N ILE A 507 19.08 7.39 -10.50
CA ILE A 507 18.68 6.03 -10.06
C ILE A 507 18.95 5.77 -8.58
N PRO A 508 18.35 6.52 -7.64
CA PRO A 508 18.50 6.25 -6.21
C PRO A 508 17.69 5.02 -5.75
N TRP A 509 16.88 4.45 -6.64
CA TRP A 509 16.08 3.24 -6.43
C TRP A 509 16.16 2.33 -7.65
N ILE A 510 16.20 1.02 -7.39
CA ILE A 510 16.06 -0.03 -8.42
C ILE A 510 14.70 -0.68 -8.20
N TRP A 511 13.81 -0.57 -9.17
CA TRP A 511 12.52 -1.25 -9.19
C TRP A 511 12.68 -2.60 -9.88
N LEU A 512 12.10 -3.63 -9.31
CA LEU A 512 12.25 -5.02 -9.75
C LEU A 512 10.98 -5.54 -10.44
N VAL A 513 9.92 -5.67 -9.66
CA VAL A 513 8.66 -6.28 -10.11
C VAL A 513 7.46 -5.60 -9.47
N ASN A 514 6.31 -5.63 -10.16
CA ASN A 514 4.98 -5.48 -9.57
C ASN A 514 4.41 -6.88 -9.38
N ILE A 515 3.91 -7.20 -8.20
CA ILE A 515 3.41 -8.53 -7.83
C ILE A 515 1.92 -8.60 -8.14
N ASP A 516 1.46 -9.58 -8.90
CA ASP A 516 0.03 -9.80 -9.10
C ASP A 516 -0.64 -10.27 -7.81
N HIS A 517 -1.86 -9.78 -7.54
CA HIS A 517 -2.69 -10.27 -6.45
C HIS A 517 -3.53 -11.45 -6.91
N LEU A 518 -3.30 -12.62 -6.30
CA LEU A 518 -3.92 -13.88 -6.67
C LEU A 518 -5.07 -14.24 -5.73
N TYR A 519 -6.15 -14.74 -6.31
CA TYR A 519 -7.32 -15.18 -5.57
C TYR A 519 -7.91 -16.46 -6.16
N TRP A 520 -8.24 -17.41 -5.29
CA TRP A 520 -9.14 -18.51 -5.63
C TRP A 520 -10.57 -18.03 -5.60
N SER A 521 -11.25 -18.06 -6.74
CA SER A 521 -12.65 -17.65 -6.90
C SER A 521 -13.54 -18.83 -7.20
N ARG A 522 -14.60 -19.01 -6.43
CA ARG A 522 -15.60 -20.07 -6.65
C ARG A 522 -16.25 -19.91 -8.02
N GLU A 523 -16.43 -21.03 -8.73
CA GLU A 523 -17.17 -21.04 -10.00
C GLU A 523 -18.56 -20.44 -9.84
N GLY A 524 -18.96 -19.61 -10.81
CA GLY A 524 -20.21 -18.88 -10.80
C GLY A 524 -20.16 -17.52 -10.08
N LEU A 525 -19.12 -17.21 -9.30
CA LEU A 525 -18.91 -15.85 -8.80
C LEU A 525 -18.39 -14.95 -9.92
N LYS A 526 -19.08 -13.86 -10.19
CA LYS A 526 -18.68 -12.80 -11.12
C LYS A 526 -18.11 -11.64 -10.31
N VAL A 527 -16.80 -11.56 -10.23
CA VAL A 527 -16.07 -10.40 -9.71
C VAL A 527 -16.13 -9.30 -10.77
N ALA A 528 -16.48 -8.07 -10.37
CA ALA A 528 -16.49 -6.93 -11.28
C ALA A 528 -15.05 -6.55 -11.67
N GLU A 529 -14.94 -5.77 -12.77
CA GLU A 529 -13.65 -5.25 -13.24
C GLU A 529 -12.93 -4.50 -12.11
N GLN A 530 -11.69 -4.88 -11.85
CA GLN A 530 -10.88 -4.30 -10.78
C GLN A 530 -10.00 -3.18 -11.34
N LYS A 531 -9.85 -2.08 -10.58
CA LYS A 531 -8.73 -1.15 -10.78
C LYS A 531 -7.40 -1.86 -10.48
N LEU A 532 -6.28 -1.33 -10.94
CA LEU A 532 -4.97 -1.82 -10.49
C LEU A 532 -4.94 -1.81 -8.95
N HIS A 533 -4.59 -2.95 -8.34
CA HIS A 533 -4.55 -3.02 -6.89
C HIS A 533 -3.34 -2.24 -6.35
N PRO A 534 -3.51 -1.49 -5.24
CA PRO A 534 -2.41 -0.86 -4.53
C PRO A 534 -1.57 -1.90 -3.77
N HIS A 535 -0.54 -1.44 -3.06
CA HIS A 535 0.31 -2.29 -2.22
C HIS A 535 -0.49 -3.11 -1.21
N GLY A 536 -0.24 -4.42 -1.20
CA GLY A 536 -0.79 -5.39 -0.25
C GLY A 536 -2.15 -5.98 -0.61
N HIS A 537 -2.32 -7.27 -0.31
CA HIS A 537 -3.61 -7.95 -0.40
C HIS A 537 -4.53 -7.46 0.72
N GLY A 538 -5.62 -6.80 0.38
CA GLY A 538 -6.51 -6.27 1.40
C GLY A 538 -7.85 -5.80 0.84
N TRP A 539 -8.35 -4.71 1.37
CA TRP A 539 -9.69 -4.18 1.08
C TRP A 539 -9.90 -3.76 -0.37
N SER A 540 -8.84 -3.51 -1.13
CA SER A 540 -8.92 -3.14 -2.55
C SER A 540 -9.70 -4.15 -3.39
N ILE A 541 -9.63 -5.45 -3.10
CA ILE A 541 -10.38 -6.47 -3.85
C ILE A 541 -11.89 -6.27 -3.74
N VAL A 542 -12.39 -5.82 -2.60
CA VAL A 542 -13.81 -5.60 -2.37
C VAL A 542 -14.29 -4.18 -2.66
N ASN A 543 -13.45 -3.33 -3.27
CA ASN A 543 -13.79 -1.94 -3.57
C ASN A 543 -15.10 -1.77 -4.37
N ASN A 544 -15.45 -2.76 -5.18
CA ASN A 544 -16.65 -2.77 -6.03
C ASN A 544 -17.53 -4.01 -5.81
N VAL A 545 -17.48 -4.60 -4.61
CA VAL A 545 -18.24 -5.82 -4.25
C VAL A 545 -19.76 -5.65 -4.39
N ASP A 546 -20.25 -4.41 -4.36
CA ASP A 546 -21.63 -4.04 -4.65
C ASP A 546 -22.08 -4.43 -6.07
N GLN A 547 -21.15 -4.52 -7.02
CA GLN A 547 -21.40 -4.87 -8.41
C GLN A 547 -21.25 -6.37 -8.69
N TRP A 548 -20.68 -7.14 -7.78
CA TRP A 548 -20.48 -8.58 -7.96
C TRP A 548 -21.82 -9.31 -8.05
N SER A 549 -21.81 -10.49 -8.69
CA SER A 549 -23.02 -11.28 -8.84
C SER A 549 -22.70 -12.77 -8.94
N TRP A 550 -23.72 -13.60 -8.76
CA TRP A 550 -23.67 -15.03 -9.03
C TRP A 550 -24.37 -15.34 -10.35
N GLU A 551 -23.79 -16.31 -11.12
CA GLU A 551 -24.47 -16.92 -12.28
C GLU A 551 -25.63 -17.80 -11.87
#